data_eff65b61941cf47568ca615aef072a1a
#
_entry.id   eff65b61941cf47568ca615aef072a1a
#
_cell.length_a   1.000
_cell.length_b   1.000
_cell.length_c   1.000
_cell.angle_alpha   90.00
_cell.angle_beta   90.00
_cell.angle_gamma   90.00
#
_symmetry.space_group_name_H-M   'P 1'
#
loop_
_entity.id
_entity.type
_entity.pdbx_description
1 polymer ?
#
loop_
_entity_poly.entity_id
_entity_poly.type
_entity_poly.pdbx_seq_one_letter_code
_entity_poly.pdbx_strand_id
1 'polypeptide(L)'
;MAADNLVATSQPLATEAGLQALRRGGNAVDAALAAAITLTVVEPNNNGLGSDAFALLWDGQEVVGLNASGRAPAAWTLDRFAGLERMPEQGWDSVTVPGAVSGWVALSTRYGKLPFEALFESAIHYAKHGFLVGPKSAFYWQLLEHFYDDYPDWYAHFGPAPKAGERFKRPDMVGSLQAIRDSKGEAFYRGELGAAMVAASTQAGGVLTREDLANHTCDWVTPIRQSYRGVELLEIPPNGQGLAAQIALGILGYLPAAELDSVALIHQQIEAMKIAVHAANEHFADERAMHLTPEQLLAPGSLERAAKRIGDRAAPLPPVSLPVGEDTVYLTTADSDGMMVSFIQSNFRAFGSGIVIPGTGIAMQNRGSGFSLDPAHANCVGPGKRPFHTIIPGFVTQGGRPVLSFGVMGGHMQHQGHLQMVSRIFDFGQNPQEASDAPRWHVYPDLTVGLERGMPQSVFDGLKARGHDVRYERLESVFGGAQLIQSLPSGYVGASDHRKEGYVGGF
;
A
#
# COMPACT_ATOMS: atom_id res chain seq x y z
N MET A 1 -10.70 -17.28 -9.56
CA MET A 1 -10.80 -18.46 -8.67
C MET A 1 -12.05 -18.30 -7.82
N ALA A 2 -12.88 -19.32 -7.69
CA ALA A 2 -14.03 -19.29 -6.76
C ALA A 2 -13.86 -20.41 -5.73
N ALA A 3 -14.07 -20.10 -4.43
CA ALA A 3 -13.93 -21.05 -3.32
C ALA A 3 -14.51 -20.48 -2.02
N ASP A 4 -14.58 -21.32 -0.97
CA ASP A 4 -15.01 -20.91 0.36
C ASP A 4 -13.88 -20.22 1.17
N ASN A 5 -12.65 -20.56 0.84
CA ASN A 5 -11.45 -19.97 1.43
C ASN A 5 -10.56 -19.44 0.32
N LEU A 6 -10.15 -18.17 0.38
CA LEU A 6 -9.32 -17.54 -0.65
C LEU A 6 -8.16 -16.75 -0.06
N VAL A 7 -7.03 -16.79 -0.78
CA VAL A 7 -5.86 -15.93 -0.56
C VAL A 7 -5.40 -15.40 -1.91
N ALA A 8 -5.27 -14.09 -2.04
CA ALA A 8 -4.75 -13.42 -3.22
C ALA A 8 -3.58 -12.51 -2.83
N THR A 9 -2.41 -12.71 -3.44
CA THR A 9 -1.19 -11.94 -3.19
C THR A 9 -0.42 -11.64 -4.47
N SER A 10 0.56 -10.73 -4.39
CA SER A 10 1.46 -10.40 -5.50
C SER A 10 2.50 -11.49 -5.83
N GLN A 11 2.61 -12.57 -4.99
CA GLN A 11 3.64 -13.59 -5.13
C GLN A 11 3.12 -14.98 -4.74
N PRO A 12 3.25 -16.01 -5.60
CA PRO A 12 2.61 -17.32 -5.38
C PRO A 12 3.03 -18.06 -4.10
N LEU A 13 4.30 -17.93 -3.68
CA LEU A 13 4.80 -18.59 -2.46
C LEU A 13 4.16 -18.01 -1.20
N ALA A 14 3.81 -16.72 -1.23
CA ALA A 14 3.09 -16.07 -0.15
C ALA A 14 1.61 -16.49 -0.13
N THR A 15 0.98 -16.63 -1.29
CA THR A 15 -0.39 -17.19 -1.38
C THR A 15 -0.44 -18.58 -0.77
N GLU A 16 0.53 -19.44 -1.09
CA GLU A 16 0.60 -20.80 -0.54
C GLU A 16 0.80 -20.78 0.99
N ALA A 17 1.63 -19.88 1.52
CA ALA A 17 1.79 -19.70 2.97
C ALA A 17 0.45 -19.36 3.67
N GLY A 18 -0.34 -18.46 3.07
CA GLY A 18 -1.68 -18.14 3.57
C GLY A 18 -2.65 -19.30 3.49
N LEU A 19 -2.66 -20.06 2.38
CA LEU A 19 -3.48 -21.26 2.24
C LEU A 19 -3.11 -22.35 3.23
N GLN A 20 -1.83 -22.53 3.55
CA GLN A 20 -1.39 -23.45 4.58
C GLN A 20 -1.92 -23.07 5.97
N ALA A 21 -1.93 -21.77 6.30
CA ALA A 21 -2.51 -21.29 7.54
C ALA A 21 -4.02 -21.63 7.62
N LEU A 22 -4.79 -21.38 6.55
CA LEU A 22 -6.22 -21.79 6.50
C LEU A 22 -6.42 -23.29 6.65
N ARG A 23 -5.66 -24.13 5.92
CA ARG A 23 -5.75 -25.60 6.01
C ARG A 23 -5.40 -26.16 7.38
N ARG A 24 -4.62 -25.43 8.18
CA ARG A 24 -4.30 -25.78 9.58
C ARG A 24 -5.36 -25.35 10.59
N GLY A 25 -6.50 -24.81 10.12
CA GLY A 25 -7.59 -24.33 10.96
C GLY A 25 -7.46 -22.88 11.41
N GLY A 26 -6.54 -22.12 10.80
CA GLY A 26 -6.46 -20.67 10.92
C GLY A 26 -7.63 -19.97 10.24
N ASN A 27 -7.77 -18.68 10.48
CA ASN A 27 -8.76 -17.82 9.84
C ASN A 27 -8.12 -16.89 8.81
N ALA A 28 -8.93 -15.98 8.24
CA ALA A 28 -8.45 -15.02 7.23
C ALA A 28 -7.32 -14.12 7.75
N VAL A 29 -7.28 -13.76 9.05
CA VAL A 29 -6.18 -12.98 9.64
C VAL A 29 -4.90 -13.81 9.68
N ASP A 30 -4.96 -15.07 10.12
CA ASP A 30 -3.78 -15.96 10.14
C ASP A 30 -3.21 -16.14 8.72
N ALA A 31 -4.08 -16.30 7.74
CA ALA A 31 -3.68 -16.40 6.33
C ALA A 31 -3.02 -15.12 5.82
N ALA A 32 -3.60 -13.96 6.14
CA ALA A 32 -3.04 -12.67 5.77
C ALA A 32 -1.65 -12.46 6.38
N LEU A 33 -1.47 -12.79 7.65
CA LEU A 33 -0.20 -12.63 8.34
C LEU A 33 0.87 -13.61 7.85
N ALA A 34 0.52 -14.89 7.66
CA ALA A 34 1.46 -15.89 7.11
C ALA A 34 1.94 -15.47 5.71
N ALA A 35 1.04 -14.93 4.86
CA ALA A 35 1.37 -14.39 3.56
C ALA A 35 2.24 -13.12 3.68
N ALA A 36 1.86 -12.16 4.51
CA ALA A 36 2.57 -10.89 4.71
C ALA A 36 4.00 -11.09 5.21
N ILE A 37 4.20 -11.96 6.21
CA ILE A 37 5.52 -12.31 6.75
C ILE A 37 6.36 -12.99 5.67
N THR A 38 5.76 -13.89 4.88
CA THR A 38 6.46 -14.58 3.77
C THR A 38 6.87 -13.60 2.67
N LEU A 39 6.02 -12.62 2.34
CA LEU A 39 6.33 -11.56 1.35
C LEU A 39 7.59 -10.75 1.72
N THR A 40 7.89 -10.56 3.01
CA THR A 40 9.13 -9.87 3.43
C THR A 40 10.40 -10.60 2.96
N VAL A 41 10.30 -11.89 2.67
CA VAL A 41 11.40 -12.74 2.21
C VAL A 41 11.40 -12.87 0.69
N VAL A 42 10.23 -13.17 0.10
CA VAL A 42 10.11 -13.60 -1.31
C VAL A 42 9.84 -12.46 -2.28
N GLU A 43 9.52 -11.27 -1.79
CA GLU A 43 9.33 -10.03 -2.58
C GLU A 43 10.04 -8.83 -1.92
N PRO A 44 11.37 -8.91 -1.67
CA PRO A 44 12.08 -7.93 -0.85
C PRO A 44 12.23 -6.56 -1.50
N ASN A 45 12.04 -6.45 -2.81
CA ASN A 45 12.05 -5.18 -3.52
C ASN A 45 10.84 -4.28 -3.22
N ASN A 46 9.80 -4.80 -2.59
CA ASN A 46 8.57 -4.06 -2.31
C ASN A 46 8.30 -3.89 -0.82
N ASN A 47 8.85 -4.78 0.02
CA ASN A 47 8.61 -4.78 1.46
C ASN A 47 9.73 -5.49 2.24
N GLY A 48 9.67 -5.43 3.58
CA GLY A 48 10.63 -6.06 4.45
C GLY A 48 10.19 -6.02 5.92
N LEU A 49 11.04 -6.51 6.84
CA LEU A 49 10.77 -6.42 8.29
C LEU A 49 10.72 -4.97 8.78
N GLY A 50 11.40 -4.04 8.10
CA GLY A 50 11.40 -2.61 8.39
C GLY A 50 10.29 -1.82 7.69
N SER A 51 9.22 -2.46 7.21
CA SER A 51 8.07 -1.84 6.55
C SER A 51 7.07 -1.21 7.53
N ASP A 52 6.16 -0.40 6.96
CA ASP A 52 4.88 -0.05 7.57
C ASP A 52 3.74 -0.92 7.04
N ALA A 53 2.61 -0.97 7.76
CA ALA A 53 1.44 -1.73 7.34
C ALA A 53 0.11 -1.04 7.71
N PHE A 54 -0.93 -1.34 6.92
CA PHE A 54 -2.32 -1.03 7.24
C PHE A 54 -3.21 -2.24 6.95
N ALA A 55 -4.32 -2.33 7.67
CA ALA A 55 -5.33 -3.35 7.39
C ALA A 55 -6.75 -2.81 7.56
N LEU A 56 -7.66 -3.32 6.73
CA LEU A 56 -9.10 -3.31 6.96
C LEU A 56 -9.58 -4.74 7.05
N LEU A 57 -10.41 -5.05 8.02
CA LEU A 57 -10.96 -6.39 8.15
C LEU A 57 -12.44 -6.35 8.54
N TRP A 58 -13.23 -7.27 7.98
CA TRP A 58 -14.57 -7.58 8.43
C TRP A 58 -14.49 -8.66 9.51
N ASP A 59 -14.91 -8.33 10.71
CA ASP A 59 -14.79 -9.22 11.89
C ASP A 59 -16.04 -10.08 12.16
N GLY A 60 -17.01 -10.02 11.24
CA GLY A 60 -18.31 -10.67 11.37
C GLY A 60 -19.43 -9.71 11.78
N GLN A 61 -19.11 -8.50 12.21
CA GLN A 61 -20.06 -7.46 12.64
C GLN A 61 -19.86 -6.13 11.92
N GLU A 62 -18.60 -5.69 11.83
CA GLU A 62 -18.24 -4.41 11.22
C GLU A 62 -16.86 -4.49 10.56
N VAL A 63 -16.53 -3.48 9.76
CA VAL A 63 -15.19 -3.30 9.23
C VAL A 63 -14.37 -2.48 10.21
N VAL A 64 -13.26 -3.06 10.67
CA VAL A 64 -12.31 -2.45 11.60
C VAL A 64 -11.03 -2.12 10.84
N GLY A 65 -10.41 -0.98 11.17
CA GLY A 65 -9.13 -0.55 10.59
C GLY A 65 -7.97 -0.66 11.57
N LEU A 66 -6.78 -0.96 11.04
CA LEU A 66 -5.51 -0.90 11.77
C LEU A 66 -4.53 0.00 11.02
N ASN A 67 -4.05 1.04 11.69
CA ASN A 67 -2.94 1.88 11.22
C ASN A 67 -1.67 1.47 11.97
N ALA A 68 -0.81 0.73 11.30
CA ALA A 68 0.51 0.36 11.79
C ALA A 68 1.62 1.08 11.00
N SER A 69 1.43 2.37 10.71
CA SER A 69 2.48 3.23 10.17
C SER A 69 3.31 3.86 11.29
N GLY A 70 4.58 4.05 11.02
CA GLY A 70 5.51 4.59 11.98
C GLY A 70 5.50 6.10 12.09
N ARG A 71 6.05 6.59 13.20
CA ARG A 71 6.20 8.01 13.49
C ARG A 71 7.64 8.46 13.24
N ALA A 72 7.80 9.73 12.94
CA ALA A 72 9.10 10.38 12.89
C ALA A 72 9.82 10.27 14.25
N PRO A 73 11.15 10.08 14.27
CA PRO A 73 11.94 10.18 15.49
C PRO A 73 11.67 11.49 16.24
N ALA A 74 11.72 11.45 17.56
CA ALA A 74 11.49 12.63 18.42
C ALA A 74 12.46 13.79 18.15
N ALA A 75 13.63 13.48 17.61
CA ALA A 75 14.63 14.47 17.23
C ALA A 75 14.42 15.15 15.87
N TRP A 76 13.39 14.76 15.11
CA TRP A 76 13.11 15.37 13.81
C TRP A 76 12.40 16.71 13.96
N THR A 77 13.15 17.78 13.69
CA THR A 77 12.66 19.15 13.61
C THR A 77 13.02 19.73 12.25
N LEU A 78 12.40 20.84 11.84
CA LEU A 78 12.77 21.54 10.60
C LEU A 78 14.24 21.95 10.58
N ASP A 79 14.83 22.28 11.72
CA ASP A 79 16.25 22.68 11.80
C ASP A 79 17.20 21.56 11.36
N ARG A 80 16.85 20.29 11.59
CA ARG A 80 17.62 19.15 11.10
C ARG A 80 17.73 19.12 9.58
N PHE A 81 16.71 19.59 8.91
CA PHE A 81 16.59 19.59 7.45
C PHE A 81 16.85 20.96 6.82
N ALA A 82 17.43 21.90 7.60
CA ALA A 82 17.72 23.25 7.13
C ALA A 82 18.60 23.22 5.87
N GLY A 83 18.21 24.00 4.85
CA GLY A 83 18.92 24.09 3.57
C GLY A 83 18.54 23.01 2.55
N LEU A 84 17.65 22.08 2.89
CA LEU A 84 17.08 21.14 1.94
C LEU A 84 15.77 21.69 1.35
N GLU A 85 15.54 21.43 0.07
CA GLU A 85 14.28 21.77 -0.62
C GLU A 85 13.17 20.72 -0.38
N ARG A 86 13.58 19.46 -0.12
CA ARG A 86 12.70 18.31 0.14
C ARG A 86 13.35 17.31 1.07
N MET A 87 12.55 16.47 1.67
CA MET A 87 13.02 15.36 2.50
C MET A 87 13.91 14.41 1.70
N PRO A 88 14.98 13.87 2.32
CA PRO A 88 15.79 12.82 1.70
C PRO A 88 14.96 11.57 1.37
N GLU A 89 15.28 10.93 0.26
CA GLU A 89 14.65 9.69 -0.17
C GLU A 89 15.41 8.45 0.30
N GLN A 90 16.66 8.60 0.70
CA GLN A 90 17.56 7.54 1.15
C GLN A 90 18.28 7.93 2.43
N GLY A 91 18.89 6.92 3.08
CA GLY A 91 19.61 7.10 4.33
C GLY A 91 18.70 7.27 5.55
N TRP A 92 19.29 7.47 6.72
CA TRP A 92 18.59 7.53 8.00
C TRP A 92 17.58 8.68 8.12
N ASP A 93 17.78 9.76 7.41
CA ASP A 93 16.89 10.92 7.39
C ASP A 93 15.62 10.72 6.55
N SER A 94 15.46 9.53 5.99
CA SER A 94 14.20 9.08 5.37
C SER A 94 13.47 8.01 6.21
N VAL A 95 14.05 7.50 7.30
CA VAL A 95 13.56 6.37 8.08
C VAL A 95 12.68 6.83 9.24
N THR A 96 11.39 6.47 9.22
CA THR A 96 10.51 6.54 10.41
C THR A 96 10.54 5.22 11.16
N VAL A 97 9.95 5.15 12.35
CA VAL A 97 9.84 3.90 13.12
C VAL A 97 9.10 2.84 12.30
N PRO A 98 9.66 1.64 12.06
CA PRO A 98 8.95 0.62 11.29
C PRO A 98 7.73 0.08 12.02
N GLY A 99 6.59 -0.01 11.36
CA GLY A 99 5.34 -0.37 12.02
C GLY A 99 4.78 -1.78 11.73
N ALA A 100 5.20 -2.44 10.63
CA ALA A 100 4.58 -3.68 10.17
C ALA A 100 4.57 -4.80 11.22
N VAL A 101 5.67 -5.01 11.94
CA VAL A 101 5.79 -6.04 12.99
C VAL A 101 4.75 -5.83 14.10
N SER A 102 4.53 -4.58 14.54
CA SER A 102 3.50 -4.26 15.54
C SER A 102 2.09 -4.56 15.03
N GLY A 103 1.85 -4.28 13.73
CA GLY A 103 0.59 -4.61 13.07
C GLY A 103 0.31 -6.11 13.03
N TRP A 104 1.32 -6.94 12.73
CA TRP A 104 1.18 -8.39 12.77
C TRP A 104 0.81 -8.90 14.16
N VAL A 105 1.50 -8.39 15.19
CA VAL A 105 1.22 -8.77 16.59
C VAL A 105 -0.18 -8.35 16.99
N ALA A 106 -0.59 -7.12 16.66
CA ALA A 106 -1.91 -6.59 17.01
C ALA A 106 -3.05 -7.42 16.37
N LEU A 107 -2.92 -7.71 15.06
CA LEU A 107 -3.91 -8.52 14.33
C LEU A 107 -3.99 -9.95 14.87
N SER A 108 -2.84 -10.62 15.03
CA SER A 108 -2.80 -11.98 15.56
C SER A 108 -3.36 -12.06 16.98
N THR A 109 -3.02 -11.10 17.85
CA THR A 109 -3.49 -11.08 19.24
C THR A 109 -5.00 -10.89 19.35
N ARG A 110 -5.59 -10.04 18.49
CA ARG A 110 -7.02 -9.71 18.60
C ARG A 110 -7.92 -10.67 17.83
N TYR A 111 -7.47 -11.17 16.68
CA TYR A 111 -8.31 -11.92 15.75
C TYR A 111 -7.74 -13.28 15.30
N GLY A 112 -6.45 -13.56 15.52
CA GLY A 112 -5.83 -14.81 15.09
C GLY A 112 -6.40 -16.03 15.83
N LYS A 113 -6.49 -17.15 15.13
CA LYS A 113 -6.84 -18.47 15.69
C LYS A 113 -5.60 -19.35 15.90
N LEU A 114 -4.58 -19.22 15.04
CA LEU A 114 -3.33 -19.97 15.18
C LEU A 114 -2.39 -19.30 16.18
N PRO A 115 -1.50 -20.06 16.82
CA PRO A 115 -0.37 -19.49 17.54
C PRO A 115 0.47 -18.61 16.62
N PHE A 116 0.86 -17.42 17.09
CA PHE A 116 1.65 -16.46 16.31
C PHE A 116 2.89 -17.08 15.69
N GLU A 117 3.52 -18.00 16.41
CA GLU A 117 4.72 -18.72 16.01
C GLU A 117 4.53 -19.53 14.72
N ALA A 118 3.34 -20.08 14.51
CA ALA A 118 3.02 -20.90 13.32
C ALA A 118 3.02 -20.10 12.02
N LEU A 119 2.83 -18.78 12.10
CA LEU A 119 2.73 -17.89 10.93
C LEU A 119 4.09 -17.63 10.26
N PHE A 120 5.20 -17.95 10.91
CA PHE A 120 6.56 -17.68 10.45
C PHE A 120 7.21 -18.84 9.68
N GLU A 121 6.61 -20.02 9.68
CA GLU A 121 7.25 -21.24 9.16
C GLU A 121 7.70 -21.10 7.70
N SER A 122 6.82 -20.63 6.81
CA SER A 122 7.12 -20.46 5.39
C SER A 122 8.21 -19.41 5.17
N ALA A 123 8.14 -18.26 5.83
CA ALA A 123 9.13 -17.20 5.75
C ALA A 123 10.52 -17.68 6.18
N ILE A 124 10.62 -18.35 7.33
CA ILE A 124 11.86 -18.93 7.86
C ILE A 124 12.40 -19.99 6.88
N HIS A 125 11.52 -20.84 6.34
CA HIS A 125 11.91 -21.84 5.34
C HIS A 125 12.55 -21.20 4.12
N TYR A 126 11.88 -20.20 3.51
CA TYR A 126 12.42 -19.53 2.30
C TYR A 126 13.65 -18.68 2.59
N ALA A 127 13.74 -18.03 3.73
CA ALA A 127 14.95 -17.31 4.15
C ALA A 127 16.15 -18.25 4.25
N LYS A 128 15.99 -19.41 4.87
CA LYS A 128 17.03 -20.41 5.11
C LYS A 128 17.43 -21.18 3.86
N HIS A 129 16.44 -21.70 3.11
CA HIS A 129 16.68 -22.61 1.98
C HIS A 129 16.66 -21.92 0.62
N GLY A 130 16.17 -20.67 0.60
CA GLY A 130 16.02 -19.86 -0.60
C GLY A 130 14.76 -20.20 -1.39
N PHE A 131 14.42 -19.27 -2.27
CA PHE A 131 13.32 -19.37 -3.23
C PHE A 131 13.82 -19.07 -4.64
N LEU A 132 13.07 -19.52 -5.65
CA LEU A 132 13.36 -19.18 -7.05
C LEU A 132 12.76 -17.83 -7.37
N VAL A 133 13.60 -16.88 -7.82
CA VAL A 133 13.16 -15.53 -8.17
C VAL A 133 12.36 -15.57 -9.47
N GLY A 134 11.19 -14.96 -9.45
CA GLY A 134 10.33 -14.88 -10.60
C GLY A 134 10.79 -13.86 -11.65
N PRO A 135 10.29 -13.91 -12.88
CA PRO A 135 10.77 -13.06 -13.98
C PRO A 135 10.47 -11.55 -13.76
N LYS A 136 9.31 -11.19 -13.20
CA LYS A 136 8.99 -9.78 -12.92
C LYS A 136 9.81 -9.26 -11.74
N SER A 137 9.93 -10.02 -10.67
CA SER A 137 10.78 -9.67 -9.52
C SER A 137 12.23 -9.47 -9.95
N ALA A 138 12.80 -10.37 -10.76
CA ALA A 138 14.14 -10.24 -11.29
C ALA A 138 14.31 -8.98 -12.16
N PHE A 139 13.34 -8.69 -13.03
CA PHE A 139 13.36 -7.51 -13.89
C PHE A 139 13.38 -6.21 -13.09
N TYR A 140 12.46 -6.05 -12.12
CA TYR A 140 12.41 -4.83 -11.31
C TYR A 140 13.60 -4.73 -10.37
N TRP A 141 14.09 -5.83 -9.82
CA TRP A 141 15.29 -5.83 -9.00
C TRP A 141 16.50 -5.30 -9.76
N GLN A 142 16.74 -5.79 -10.99
CA GLN A 142 17.81 -5.29 -11.87
C GLN A 142 17.63 -3.83 -12.26
N LEU A 143 16.39 -3.38 -12.47
CA LEU A 143 16.08 -1.99 -12.78
C LEU A 143 16.40 -1.04 -11.62
N LEU A 144 16.21 -1.51 -10.38
CA LEU A 144 16.28 -0.70 -9.16
C LEU A 144 17.65 -0.78 -8.44
N GLU A 145 18.46 -1.80 -8.72
CA GLU A 145 19.73 -2.07 -8.04
C GLU A 145 20.66 -0.84 -8.03
N HIS A 146 20.75 -0.12 -9.14
CA HIS A 146 21.67 1.03 -9.28
C HIS A 146 21.32 2.23 -8.36
N PHE A 147 20.10 2.30 -7.81
CA PHE A 147 19.75 3.33 -6.83
C PHE A 147 20.48 3.15 -5.49
N TYR A 148 21.11 1.99 -5.28
CA TYR A 148 21.74 1.60 -4.02
C TYR A 148 23.26 1.39 -4.13
N ASP A 149 23.91 1.88 -5.19
CA ASP A 149 25.35 1.75 -5.43
C ASP A 149 26.20 2.33 -4.28
N ASP A 150 25.71 3.38 -3.62
CA ASP A 150 26.35 4.02 -2.48
C ASP A 150 26.06 3.34 -1.12
N TYR A 151 25.34 2.21 -1.12
CA TYR A 151 24.92 1.49 0.09
C TYR A 151 25.55 0.08 0.15
N PRO A 152 26.77 -0.07 0.66
CA PRO A 152 27.49 -1.35 0.64
C PRO A 152 26.78 -2.45 1.42
N ASP A 153 26.09 -2.13 2.53
CA ASP A 153 25.31 -3.11 3.30
C ASP A 153 24.11 -3.60 2.51
N TRP A 154 23.44 -2.71 1.74
CA TRP A 154 22.38 -3.10 0.83
C TRP A 154 22.92 -4.04 -0.24
N TYR A 155 24.04 -3.69 -0.88
CA TYR A 155 24.64 -4.49 -1.94
C TYR A 155 25.11 -5.87 -1.45
N ALA A 156 25.72 -5.92 -0.27
CA ALA A 156 26.11 -7.19 0.35
C ALA A 156 24.92 -8.12 0.63
N HIS A 157 23.73 -7.55 0.80
CA HIS A 157 22.52 -8.27 1.18
C HIS A 157 21.61 -8.63 0.00
N PHE A 158 21.47 -7.72 -0.97
CA PHE A 158 20.56 -7.83 -2.11
C PHE A 158 21.25 -7.87 -3.47
N GLY A 159 22.52 -7.47 -3.56
CA GLY A 159 23.29 -7.44 -4.80
C GLY A 159 24.17 -8.69 -4.99
N PRO A 160 24.57 -9.00 -6.22
CA PRO A 160 23.97 -8.46 -7.44
C PRO A 160 22.53 -8.97 -7.63
N ALA A 161 21.71 -8.22 -8.37
CA ALA A 161 20.33 -8.60 -8.62
C ALA A 161 20.23 -9.99 -9.27
N PRO A 162 19.42 -10.91 -8.71
CA PRO A 162 19.32 -12.28 -9.21
C PRO A 162 18.60 -12.33 -10.56
N LYS A 163 18.91 -13.35 -11.35
CA LYS A 163 18.20 -13.65 -12.60
C LYS A 163 16.91 -14.42 -12.32
N ALA A 164 15.97 -14.36 -13.24
CA ALA A 164 14.77 -15.20 -13.21
C ALA A 164 15.14 -16.68 -13.13
N GLY A 165 14.53 -17.42 -12.19
CA GLY A 165 14.81 -18.81 -11.90
C GLY A 165 16.07 -19.06 -11.05
N GLU A 166 16.81 -18.03 -10.69
CA GLU A 166 17.94 -18.15 -9.76
C GLU A 166 17.43 -18.31 -8.32
N ARG A 167 18.17 -19.08 -7.51
CA ARG A 167 17.83 -19.29 -6.10
C ARG A 167 18.46 -18.19 -5.24
N PHE A 168 17.62 -17.39 -4.64
CA PHE A 168 18.02 -16.34 -3.70
C PHE A 168 17.79 -16.79 -2.24
N LYS A 169 18.71 -16.48 -1.34
CA LYS A 169 18.65 -16.83 0.10
C LYS A 169 18.87 -15.59 0.95
N ARG A 170 18.27 -15.61 2.14
CA ARG A 170 18.41 -14.54 3.14
C ARG A 170 18.73 -15.12 4.54
N PRO A 171 19.90 -15.77 4.72
CA PRO A 171 20.20 -16.51 5.93
C PRO A 171 20.29 -15.66 7.20
N ASP A 172 20.73 -14.42 7.10
CA ASP A 172 20.78 -13.44 8.20
C ASP A 172 19.37 -13.00 8.66
N MET A 173 18.35 -13.05 7.81
CA MET A 173 16.98 -12.77 8.18
C MET A 173 16.34 -13.87 9.05
N VAL A 174 16.90 -15.10 9.03
CA VAL A 174 16.37 -16.24 9.81
C VAL A 174 16.37 -15.93 11.30
N GLY A 175 17.47 -15.41 11.84
CA GLY A 175 17.57 -15.02 13.25
C GLY A 175 16.58 -13.95 13.64
N SER A 176 16.40 -12.93 12.79
CA SER A 176 15.43 -11.86 13.02
C SER A 176 13.98 -12.34 13.00
N LEU A 177 13.61 -13.19 12.04
CA LEU A 177 12.28 -13.81 12.00
C LEU A 177 12.00 -14.66 13.24
N GLN A 178 12.99 -15.45 13.70
CA GLN A 178 12.87 -16.26 14.92
C GLN A 178 12.73 -15.37 16.16
N ALA A 179 13.55 -14.32 16.29
CA ALA A 179 13.49 -13.40 17.41
C ALA A 179 12.13 -12.68 17.49
N ILE A 180 11.58 -12.20 16.36
CA ILE A 180 10.25 -11.59 16.29
C ILE A 180 9.18 -12.61 16.68
N ARG A 181 9.24 -13.82 16.13
CA ARG A 181 8.33 -14.93 16.39
C ARG A 181 8.26 -15.27 17.89
N ASP A 182 9.42 -15.54 18.49
CA ASP A 182 9.54 -16.07 19.84
C ASP A 182 9.21 -15.02 20.92
N SER A 183 9.49 -13.73 20.61
CA SER A 183 9.22 -12.61 21.51
C SER A 183 7.89 -11.90 21.26
N LYS A 184 7.11 -12.31 20.25
CA LYS A 184 5.91 -11.60 19.80
C LYS A 184 6.19 -10.11 19.53
N GLY A 185 7.28 -9.85 18.78
CA GLY A 185 7.70 -8.51 18.38
C GLY A 185 8.51 -7.72 19.41
N GLU A 186 8.62 -8.15 20.65
CA GLU A 186 9.40 -7.42 21.69
C GLU A 186 10.88 -7.30 21.32
N ALA A 187 11.49 -8.33 20.73
CA ALA A 187 12.86 -8.28 20.24
C ALA A 187 13.08 -7.16 19.21
N PHE A 188 12.06 -6.85 18.40
CA PHE A 188 12.12 -5.84 17.34
C PHE A 188 12.11 -4.41 17.88
N TYR A 189 11.26 -4.12 18.87
CA TYR A 189 11.08 -2.76 19.39
C TYR A 189 11.88 -2.49 20.66
N ARG A 190 12.03 -3.47 21.57
CA ARG A 190 12.62 -3.28 22.91
C ARG A 190 13.84 -4.16 23.17
N GLY A 191 14.06 -5.20 22.35
CA GLY A 191 15.15 -6.16 22.50
C GLY A 191 16.35 -5.90 21.60
N GLU A 192 17.01 -7.00 21.20
CA GLU A 192 18.28 -7.00 20.47
C GLU A 192 18.17 -6.41 19.05
N LEU A 193 17.06 -6.64 18.33
CA LEU A 193 16.87 -6.08 16.99
C LEU A 193 16.70 -4.55 17.04
N GLY A 194 15.91 -4.06 18.01
CA GLY A 194 15.79 -2.62 18.28
C GLY A 194 17.14 -1.99 18.66
N ALA A 195 17.94 -2.69 19.47
CA ALA A 195 19.29 -2.24 19.82
C ALA A 195 20.22 -2.14 18.59
N ALA A 196 20.13 -3.12 17.68
CA ALA A 196 20.91 -3.12 16.43
C ALA A 196 20.51 -1.96 15.51
N MET A 197 19.20 -1.69 15.35
CA MET A 197 18.71 -0.54 14.58
C MET A 197 19.23 0.78 15.12
N VAL A 198 19.15 1.01 16.44
CA VAL A 198 19.64 2.24 17.08
C VAL A 198 21.16 2.37 16.95
N ALA A 199 21.90 1.28 17.12
CA ALA A 199 23.35 1.30 16.96
C ALA A 199 23.76 1.67 15.52
N ALA A 200 23.14 1.07 14.51
CA ALA A 200 23.37 1.40 13.10
C ALA A 200 23.00 2.85 12.77
N SER A 201 21.85 3.33 13.31
CA SER A 201 21.44 4.73 13.17
C SER A 201 22.50 5.68 13.74
N THR A 202 22.91 5.48 14.98
CA THR A 202 23.90 6.34 15.67
C THR A 202 25.23 6.34 14.94
N GLN A 203 25.71 5.17 14.48
CA GLN A 203 26.99 5.05 13.78
C GLN A 203 27.00 5.83 12.46
N ALA A 204 25.85 5.93 11.79
CA ALA A 204 25.69 6.65 10.52
C ALA A 204 25.20 8.11 10.69
N GLY A 205 25.16 8.65 11.91
CA GLY A 205 24.71 10.02 12.18
C GLY A 205 23.17 10.19 12.15
N GLY A 206 22.41 9.09 12.12
CA GLY A 206 20.97 9.09 12.31
C GLY A 206 20.59 9.36 13.77
N VAL A 207 19.29 9.63 14.00
CA VAL A 207 18.78 10.06 15.33
C VAL A 207 17.68 9.15 15.87
N LEU A 208 17.50 7.98 15.31
CA LEU A 208 16.55 7.00 15.82
C LEU A 208 17.03 6.51 17.20
N THR A 209 16.17 6.56 18.21
CA THR A 209 16.48 6.18 19.58
C THR A 209 15.76 4.90 20.01
N ARG A 210 16.20 4.30 21.12
CA ARG A 210 15.48 3.19 21.76
C ARG A 210 14.08 3.59 22.21
N GLU A 211 13.93 4.85 22.60
CA GLU A 211 12.67 5.40 23.07
C GLU A 211 11.66 5.58 21.95
N ASP A 212 12.12 6.01 20.77
CA ASP A 212 11.29 6.07 19.55
C ASP A 212 10.71 4.70 19.19
N LEU A 213 11.55 3.66 19.23
CA LEU A 213 11.13 2.29 18.97
C LEU A 213 10.19 1.76 20.06
N ALA A 214 10.56 1.93 21.35
CA ALA A 214 9.82 1.40 22.48
C ALA A 214 8.43 2.01 22.66
N ASN A 215 8.27 3.30 22.25
CA ASN A 215 7.00 4.03 22.34
C ASN A 215 6.11 3.82 21.10
N HIS A 216 6.59 3.07 20.09
CA HIS A 216 5.77 2.79 18.92
C HIS A 216 4.55 1.92 19.27
N THR A 217 3.39 2.37 18.81
CA THR A 217 2.11 1.65 18.88
C THR A 217 1.37 1.78 17.56
N CYS A 218 0.71 0.72 17.14
CA CYS A 218 -0.30 0.80 16.10
C CYS A 218 -1.63 1.28 16.68
N ASP A 219 -2.47 1.90 15.85
CA ASP A 219 -3.77 2.43 16.26
C ASP A 219 -4.90 1.65 15.58
N TRP A 220 -5.84 1.13 16.37
CA TRP A 220 -7.12 0.66 15.86
C TRP A 220 -7.97 1.89 15.51
N VAL A 221 -8.50 1.91 14.28
CA VAL A 221 -9.23 3.07 13.75
C VAL A 221 -10.58 2.67 13.19
N THR A 222 -11.54 3.57 13.26
CA THR A 222 -12.80 3.44 12.53
C THR A 222 -12.56 3.88 11.09
N PRO A 223 -12.84 3.03 10.08
CA PRO A 223 -12.68 3.40 8.69
C PRO A 223 -13.58 4.56 8.30
N ILE A 224 -13.06 5.49 7.50
CA ILE A 224 -13.87 6.52 6.85
C ILE A 224 -14.71 5.90 5.73
N ARG A 225 -15.91 6.45 5.49
CA ARG A 225 -16.91 5.87 4.56
C ARG A 225 -17.35 6.90 3.54
N GLN A 226 -17.44 6.48 2.29
CA GLN A 226 -18.05 7.25 1.20
C GLN A 226 -19.09 6.41 0.48
N SER A 227 -20.32 6.88 0.50
CA SER A 227 -21.39 6.24 -0.29
C SER A 227 -21.20 6.52 -1.79
N TYR A 228 -21.34 5.50 -2.59
CA TYR A 228 -21.25 5.58 -4.04
C TYR A 228 -22.21 4.57 -4.69
N ARG A 229 -23.26 5.05 -5.37
CA ARG A 229 -24.21 4.25 -6.20
C ARG A 229 -24.66 2.93 -5.54
N GLY A 230 -25.05 3.00 -4.28
CA GLY A 230 -25.62 1.87 -3.53
C GLY A 230 -24.62 0.98 -2.80
N VAL A 231 -23.33 1.32 -2.84
CA VAL A 231 -22.29 0.72 -2.02
C VAL A 231 -21.57 1.78 -1.17
N GLU A 232 -20.76 1.35 -0.21
CA GLU A 232 -19.90 2.22 0.58
C GLU A 232 -18.44 1.77 0.42
N LEU A 233 -17.57 2.67 -0.06
CA LEU A 233 -16.13 2.49 -0.01
C LEU A 233 -15.62 2.88 1.38
N LEU A 234 -14.87 1.99 2.00
CA LEU A 234 -14.21 2.17 3.28
C LEU A 234 -12.70 2.24 3.08
N GLU A 235 -12.08 3.24 3.70
CA GLU A 235 -10.64 3.48 3.67
C GLU A 235 -10.11 3.76 5.08
N ILE A 236 -8.80 3.57 5.28
CA ILE A 236 -8.12 4.00 6.50
C ILE A 236 -8.14 5.54 6.56
N PRO A 237 -8.44 6.15 7.73
CA PRO A 237 -8.30 7.58 7.92
C PRO A 237 -6.88 8.09 7.58
N PRO A 238 -6.69 9.39 7.34
CA PRO A 238 -5.36 9.98 7.22
C PRO A 238 -4.48 9.64 8.44
N ASN A 239 -3.24 9.44 8.25
CA ASN A 239 -2.24 9.90 7.25
C ASN A 239 -2.26 9.18 5.88
N GLY A 240 -3.08 8.15 5.66
CA GLY A 240 -3.20 7.45 4.40
C GLY A 240 -3.94 8.25 3.31
N GLN A 241 -3.65 7.93 2.04
CA GLN A 241 -4.25 8.63 0.88
C GLN A 241 -5.62 8.07 0.44
N GLY A 242 -6.22 7.11 1.16
CA GLY A 242 -7.50 6.50 0.78
C GLY A 242 -8.65 7.51 0.62
N LEU A 243 -8.64 8.55 1.43
CA LEU A 243 -9.57 9.66 1.34
C LEU A 243 -9.62 10.31 -0.07
N ALA A 244 -8.53 10.26 -0.86
CA ALA A 244 -8.52 10.76 -2.24
C ALA A 244 -9.41 9.91 -3.17
N ALA A 245 -9.40 8.58 -3.01
CA ALA A 245 -10.32 7.71 -3.75
C ALA A 245 -11.79 8.01 -3.41
N GLN A 246 -12.06 8.25 -2.14
CA GLN A 246 -13.41 8.60 -1.65
C GLN A 246 -13.88 9.96 -2.15
N ILE A 247 -13.02 10.98 -2.16
CA ILE A 247 -13.33 12.30 -2.75
C ILE A 247 -13.67 12.15 -4.23
N ALA A 248 -12.82 11.45 -4.99
CA ALA A 248 -13.04 11.27 -6.43
C ALA A 248 -14.33 10.49 -6.74
N LEU A 249 -14.62 9.38 -6.02
CA LEU A 249 -15.88 8.64 -6.15
C LEU A 249 -17.08 9.49 -5.73
N GLY A 250 -16.95 10.25 -4.64
CA GLY A 250 -18.01 11.15 -4.20
C GLY A 250 -18.33 12.22 -5.25
N ILE A 251 -17.34 12.79 -5.93
CA ILE A 251 -17.51 13.71 -7.05
C ILE A 251 -18.22 13.01 -8.22
N LEU A 252 -17.78 11.80 -8.61
CA LEU A 252 -18.39 11.03 -9.69
C LEU A 252 -19.87 10.71 -9.43
N GLY A 253 -20.26 10.59 -8.16
CA GLY A 253 -21.66 10.37 -7.78
C GLY A 253 -22.61 11.49 -8.23
N TYR A 254 -22.11 12.71 -8.44
CA TYR A 254 -22.87 13.86 -8.92
C TYR A 254 -22.77 14.09 -10.43
N LEU A 255 -21.92 13.35 -11.14
CA LEU A 255 -21.76 13.47 -12.58
C LEU A 255 -22.75 12.56 -13.35
N PRO A 256 -23.13 12.94 -14.57
CA PRO A 256 -24.00 12.09 -15.39
C PRO A 256 -23.32 10.75 -15.69
N ALA A 257 -24.14 9.69 -15.75
CA ALA A 257 -23.64 8.38 -16.15
C ALA A 257 -23.07 8.42 -17.58
N ALA A 258 -21.98 7.68 -17.79
CA ALA A 258 -21.31 7.54 -19.08
C ALA A 258 -21.07 6.05 -19.36
N GLU A 259 -20.88 5.70 -20.63
CA GLU A 259 -20.64 4.32 -21.04
C GLU A 259 -19.25 3.84 -20.62
N LEU A 260 -19.14 2.55 -20.33
CA LEU A 260 -17.87 1.89 -19.99
C LEU A 260 -16.80 2.18 -21.06
N ASP A 261 -15.60 2.51 -20.61
CA ASP A 261 -14.43 2.80 -21.45
C ASP A 261 -14.62 3.93 -22.48
N SER A 262 -15.70 4.72 -22.34
CA SER A 262 -15.89 5.91 -23.17
C SER A 262 -14.94 7.04 -22.79
N VAL A 263 -14.65 7.92 -23.74
CA VAL A 263 -13.90 9.18 -23.50
C VAL A 263 -14.55 10.02 -22.40
N ALA A 264 -15.88 10.04 -22.34
CA ALA A 264 -16.64 10.81 -21.35
C ALA A 264 -16.39 10.26 -19.94
N LEU A 265 -16.50 8.95 -19.73
CA LEU A 265 -16.26 8.30 -18.44
C LEU A 265 -14.83 8.54 -17.94
N ILE A 266 -13.84 8.25 -18.80
CA ILE A 266 -12.44 8.36 -18.42
C ILE A 266 -12.06 9.83 -18.15
N HIS A 267 -12.57 10.77 -18.93
CA HIS A 267 -12.42 12.19 -18.65
C HIS A 267 -12.99 12.59 -17.28
N GLN A 268 -14.23 12.18 -16.97
CA GLN A 268 -14.85 12.44 -15.68
C GLN A 268 -14.03 11.89 -14.52
N GLN A 269 -13.56 10.64 -14.64
CA GLN A 269 -12.70 9.99 -13.65
C GLN A 269 -11.38 10.74 -13.44
N ILE A 270 -10.71 11.12 -14.52
CA ILE A 270 -9.44 11.87 -14.50
C ILE A 270 -9.65 13.23 -13.82
N GLU A 271 -10.67 13.99 -14.20
CA GLU A 271 -10.92 15.32 -13.61
C GLU A 271 -11.31 15.24 -12.13
N ALA A 272 -12.15 14.27 -11.76
CA ALA A 272 -12.47 14.02 -10.35
C ALA A 272 -11.21 13.64 -9.55
N MET A 273 -10.34 12.82 -10.13
CA MET A 273 -9.09 12.43 -9.51
C MET A 273 -8.10 13.60 -9.39
N LYS A 274 -7.98 14.46 -10.38
CA LYS A 274 -7.14 15.67 -10.29
C LYS A 274 -7.57 16.55 -9.11
N ILE A 275 -8.87 16.75 -8.90
CA ILE A 275 -9.39 17.49 -7.75
C ILE A 275 -9.03 16.80 -6.44
N ALA A 276 -9.18 15.48 -6.37
CA ALA A 276 -8.84 14.70 -5.18
C ALA A 276 -7.34 14.72 -4.86
N VAL A 277 -6.47 14.66 -5.87
CA VAL A 277 -5.01 14.77 -5.73
C VAL A 277 -4.60 16.16 -5.22
N HIS A 278 -5.26 17.22 -5.67
CA HIS A 278 -5.07 18.56 -5.13
C HIS A 278 -5.46 18.64 -3.66
N ALA A 279 -6.62 18.08 -3.28
CA ALA A 279 -7.04 18.03 -1.88
C ALA A 279 -6.05 17.23 -1.02
N ALA A 280 -5.50 16.13 -1.54
CA ALA A 280 -4.48 15.35 -0.85
C ALA A 280 -3.20 16.14 -0.64
N ASN A 281 -2.72 16.83 -1.67
CA ASN A 281 -1.53 17.67 -1.59
C ASN A 281 -1.68 18.84 -0.60
N GLU A 282 -2.86 19.38 -0.45
CA GLU A 282 -3.10 20.56 0.40
C GLU A 282 -3.40 20.20 1.87
N HIS A 283 -4.05 19.06 2.11
CA HIS A 283 -4.67 18.81 3.41
C HIS A 283 -4.20 17.52 4.10
N PHE A 284 -3.71 16.48 3.37
CA PHE A 284 -3.48 15.18 3.98
C PHE A 284 -2.17 15.15 4.77
N ALA A 285 -2.28 14.70 6.01
CA ALA A 285 -1.19 14.63 6.97
C ALA A 285 -1.54 13.63 8.09
N ASP A 286 -0.73 13.54 9.14
CA ASP A 286 -1.15 13.00 10.43
C ASP A 286 -2.49 13.70 10.81
N GLU A 287 -3.53 12.90 11.08
CA GLU A 287 -4.89 13.41 11.31
C GLU A 287 -4.93 14.53 12.36
N ARG A 288 -4.06 14.44 13.39
CA ARG A 288 -3.93 15.46 14.45
C ARG A 288 -3.39 16.81 13.96
N ALA A 289 -2.78 16.84 12.77
CA ALA A 289 -2.20 18.04 12.17
C ALA A 289 -3.04 18.59 11.00
N MET A 290 -4.06 17.86 10.54
CA MET A 290 -4.92 18.32 9.45
C MET A 290 -5.76 19.53 9.84
N HIS A 291 -5.92 20.47 8.91
CA HIS A 291 -6.77 21.65 9.10
C HIS A 291 -8.24 21.39 8.76
N LEU A 292 -8.49 20.44 7.85
CA LEU A 292 -9.84 19.97 7.49
C LEU A 292 -9.97 18.51 7.86
N THR A 293 -11.11 18.13 8.45
CA THR A 293 -11.39 16.72 8.77
C THR A 293 -11.83 15.95 7.53
N PRO A 294 -11.71 14.61 7.52
CA PRO A 294 -12.25 13.76 6.45
C PRO A 294 -13.73 14.05 6.16
N GLU A 295 -14.56 14.26 7.19
CA GLU A 295 -16.00 14.56 7.04
C GLU A 295 -16.24 15.89 6.34
N GLN A 296 -15.39 16.92 6.59
CA GLN A 296 -15.50 18.20 5.90
C GLN A 296 -15.14 18.09 4.42
N LEU A 297 -14.11 17.28 4.10
CA LEU A 297 -13.69 17.03 2.72
C LEU A 297 -14.72 16.17 1.95
N LEU A 298 -15.36 15.21 2.63
CA LEU A 298 -16.40 14.34 2.07
C LEU A 298 -17.82 14.94 2.20
N ALA A 299 -17.98 16.16 2.73
CA ALA A 299 -19.29 16.77 2.88
C ALA A 299 -20.01 16.86 1.52
N PRO A 300 -21.30 16.44 1.42
CA PRO A 300 -22.05 16.41 0.17
C PRO A 300 -21.98 17.72 -0.63
N GLY A 301 -22.11 18.85 0.04
CA GLY A 301 -22.03 20.17 -0.59
C GLY A 301 -20.64 20.51 -1.14
N SER A 302 -19.56 19.95 -0.56
CA SER A 302 -18.19 20.11 -1.07
C SER A 302 -17.99 19.28 -2.34
N LEU A 303 -18.42 18.02 -2.33
CA LEU A 303 -18.33 17.11 -3.47
C LEU A 303 -19.20 17.59 -4.65
N GLU A 304 -20.41 18.09 -4.38
CA GLU A 304 -21.29 18.65 -5.41
C GLU A 304 -20.69 19.91 -6.05
N ARG A 305 -20.12 20.81 -5.25
CA ARG A 305 -19.43 22.01 -5.80
C ARG A 305 -18.21 21.60 -6.65
N ALA A 306 -17.46 20.59 -6.24
CA ALA A 306 -16.35 20.06 -6.99
C ALA A 306 -16.80 19.46 -8.34
N ALA A 307 -17.88 18.68 -8.34
CA ALA A 307 -18.46 18.09 -9.54
C ALA A 307 -18.90 19.15 -10.56
N LYS A 308 -19.48 20.27 -10.12
CA LYS A 308 -19.88 21.42 -10.97
C LYS A 308 -18.71 22.12 -11.67
N ARG A 309 -17.47 21.88 -11.23
CA ARG A 309 -16.26 22.42 -11.88
C ARG A 309 -15.80 21.56 -13.06
N ILE A 310 -16.28 20.33 -13.16
CA ILE A 310 -15.92 19.40 -14.23
C ILE A 310 -16.81 19.69 -15.43
N GLY A 311 -16.20 20.23 -16.50
CA GLY A 311 -16.83 20.51 -17.79
C GLY A 311 -16.42 19.49 -18.85
N ASP A 312 -16.57 19.87 -20.12
CA ASP A 312 -16.20 19.01 -21.25
C ASP A 312 -14.70 19.02 -21.58
N ARG A 313 -13.93 19.89 -20.95
CA ARG A 313 -12.48 20.05 -21.17
C ARG A 313 -11.71 19.92 -19.87
N ALA A 314 -10.45 19.49 -20.00
CA ALA A 314 -9.50 19.41 -18.89
C ALA A 314 -9.38 20.78 -18.19
N ALA A 315 -9.52 20.77 -16.86
CA ALA A 315 -9.38 21.96 -16.04
C ALA A 315 -7.91 22.40 -15.96
N PRO A 316 -7.62 23.71 -16.03
CA PRO A 316 -6.27 24.23 -15.85
C PRO A 316 -5.92 24.29 -14.35
N LEU A 317 -5.52 23.14 -13.79
CA LEU A 317 -5.04 23.05 -12.42
C LEU A 317 -3.51 23.14 -12.40
N PRO A 318 -2.89 23.70 -11.35
CA PRO A 318 -1.43 23.68 -11.20
C PRO A 318 -0.92 22.27 -10.84
N PRO A 319 0.36 21.95 -11.13
CA PRO A 319 1.02 20.74 -10.63
C PRO A 319 0.97 20.64 -9.10
N VAL A 320 1.06 19.43 -8.57
CA VAL A 320 1.10 19.16 -7.12
C VAL A 320 2.46 18.57 -6.72
N SER A 321 2.82 18.70 -5.46
CA SER A 321 4.07 18.20 -4.90
C SER A 321 3.81 17.02 -3.96
N LEU A 322 3.40 15.88 -4.52
CA LEU A 322 3.22 14.65 -3.77
C LEU A 322 4.45 13.74 -3.90
N PRO A 323 4.85 13.02 -2.84
CA PRO A 323 6.00 12.11 -2.90
C PRO A 323 5.72 10.96 -3.86
N VAL A 324 6.62 10.71 -4.81
CA VAL A 324 6.48 9.64 -5.80
C VAL A 324 7.08 8.36 -5.25
N GLY A 325 6.36 7.23 -5.31
CA GLY A 325 6.82 5.89 -4.96
C GLY A 325 5.93 4.84 -5.62
N GLU A 326 6.49 3.68 -5.99
CA GLU A 326 5.79 2.69 -6.81
C GLU A 326 5.72 1.30 -6.17
N ASP A 327 6.48 1.02 -5.10
CA ASP A 327 6.72 -0.32 -4.60
C ASP A 327 5.96 -0.63 -3.30
N THR A 328 5.22 -1.72 -3.32
CA THR A 328 4.30 -2.10 -2.23
C THR A 328 3.86 -3.54 -2.45
N VAL A 329 3.54 -4.27 -1.38
CA VAL A 329 2.79 -5.52 -1.46
C VAL A 329 1.40 -5.33 -0.88
N TYR A 330 0.41 -5.79 -1.63
CA TYR A 330 -0.98 -5.88 -1.20
C TYR A 330 -1.44 -7.33 -1.25
N LEU A 331 -2.23 -7.72 -0.27
CA LEU A 331 -2.86 -9.03 -0.21
C LEU A 331 -4.28 -8.94 0.36
N THR A 332 -5.11 -9.89 -0.01
CA THR A 332 -6.44 -10.06 0.56
C THR A 332 -6.75 -11.52 0.80
N THR A 333 -7.48 -11.79 1.88
CA THR A 333 -7.85 -13.13 2.32
C THR A 333 -9.31 -13.19 2.75
N ALA A 334 -9.93 -14.36 2.59
CA ALA A 334 -11.26 -14.63 3.10
C ALA A 334 -11.36 -16.08 3.57
N ASP A 335 -12.14 -16.32 4.60
CA ASP A 335 -12.39 -17.66 5.13
C ASP A 335 -13.87 -18.05 5.09
N SER A 336 -14.13 -19.36 5.23
CA SER A 336 -15.49 -19.92 5.21
C SER A 336 -16.39 -19.45 6.36
N ASP A 337 -15.83 -18.85 7.41
CA ASP A 337 -16.59 -18.28 8.53
C ASP A 337 -17.08 -16.85 8.22
N GLY A 338 -16.68 -16.28 7.08
CA GLY A 338 -17.14 -14.98 6.58
C GLY A 338 -16.20 -13.82 6.89
N MET A 339 -15.05 -14.06 7.53
CA MET A 339 -14.05 -13.02 7.75
C MET A 339 -13.33 -12.68 6.44
N MET A 340 -13.12 -11.40 6.19
CA MET A 340 -12.38 -10.89 5.03
C MET A 340 -11.33 -9.88 5.51
N VAL A 341 -10.12 -9.96 4.96
CA VAL A 341 -8.99 -9.09 5.32
C VAL A 341 -8.40 -8.44 4.07
N SER A 342 -8.27 -7.12 4.10
CA SER A 342 -7.54 -6.28 3.16
C SER A 342 -6.28 -5.80 3.85
N PHE A 343 -5.10 -6.22 3.40
CA PHE A 343 -3.83 -5.95 4.08
C PHE A 343 -2.78 -5.43 3.11
N ILE A 344 -2.03 -4.43 3.55
CA ILE A 344 -0.99 -3.80 2.74
C ILE A 344 0.24 -3.49 3.60
N GLN A 345 1.45 -3.72 3.05
CA GLN A 345 2.71 -3.32 3.68
C GLN A 345 3.75 -2.89 2.65
N SER A 346 4.69 -2.04 3.05
CA SER A 346 5.59 -1.41 2.10
C SER A 346 6.82 -0.79 2.76
N ASN A 347 7.95 -0.85 2.05
CA ASN A 347 9.13 -0.02 2.32
C ASN A 347 9.03 1.38 1.69
N PHE A 348 7.98 1.69 0.94
CA PHE A 348 7.67 2.86 0.14
C PHE A 348 8.32 2.84 -1.24
N ARG A 349 9.61 3.16 -1.39
CA ARG A 349 10.29 3.15 -2.69
C ARG A 349 11.25 1.98 -2.76
N ALA A 350 11.04 1.10 -3.71
CA ALA A 350 11.89 -0.07 -3.93
C ALA A 350 12.23 -0.79 -2.60
N PHE A 351 13.50 -1.05 -2.37
CA PHE A 351 14.00 -1.67 -1.13
C PHE A 351 14.01 -0.71 0.09
N GLY A 352 13.41 0.48 -0.01
CA GLY A 352 13.38 1.48 1.04
C GLY A 352 14.56 2.44 1.01
N SER A 353 15.08 2.78 2.20
CA SER A 353 16.09 3.82 2.42
C SER A 353 17.51 3.48 1.95
N GLY A 354 17.76 2.26 1.50
CA GLY A 354 19.12 1.73 1.27
C GLY A 354 19.80 1.20 2.55
N ILE A 355 19.20 1.46 3.71
CA ILE A 355 19.73 0.98 5.00
C ILE A 355 19.31 -0.47 5.23
N VAL A 356 20.27 -1.36 5.38
CA VAL A 356 20.09 -2.73 5.87
C VAL A 356 20.84 -2.85 7.19
N ILE A 357 20.15 -3.30 8.24
CA ILE A 357 20.78 -3.42 9.57
C ILE A 357 21.71 -4.63 9.57
N PRO A 358 23.02 -4.42 9.84
CA PRO A 358 24.04 -5.48 9.73
C PRO A 358 23.68 -6.75 10.53
N GLY A 359 23.81 -7.91 9.90
CA GLY A 359 23.59 -9.23 10.51
C GLY A 359 22.13 -9.57 10.83
N THR A 360 21.16 -8.73 10.43
CA THR A 360 19.74 -8.94 10.73
C THR A 360 18.85 -9.14 9.51
N GLY A 361 19.31 -8.69 8.33
CA GLY A 361 18.48 -8.67 7.13
C GLY A 361 17.32 -7.70 7.16
N ILE A 362 17.24 -6.80 8.12
CA ILE A 362 16.19 -5.78 8.22
C ILE A 362 16.52 -4.63 7.28
N ALA A 363 15.80 -4.50 6.18
CA ALA A 363 15.81 -3.34 5.30
C ALA A 363 14.83 -2.30 5.83
N MET A 364 15.30 -1.05 6.00
CA MET A 364 14.50 0.04 6.57
C MET A 364 13.74 0.79 5.49
N GLN A 365 12.45 1.01 5.73
CA GLN A 365 11.60 1.82 4.86
C GLN A 365 12.08 3.27 4.80
N ASN A 366 11.65 4.02 3.76
CA ASN A 366 11.98 5.43 3.57
C ASN A 366 10.76 6.34 3.61
N ARG A 367 9.79 6.02 4.47
CA ARG A 367 8.51 6.71 4.54
C ARG A 367 8.60 8.17 4.97
N GLY A 368 9.66 8.55 5.70
CA GLY A 368 9.94 9.92 6.10
C GLY A 368 10.11 10.89 4.93
N SER A 369 10.48 10.39 3.74
CA SER A 369 10.48 11.21 2.52
C SER A 369 9.11 11.74 2.11
N GLY A 370 8.05 11.22 2.71
CA GLY A 370 6.67 11.69 2.53
C GLY A 370 6.33 13.01 3.25
N PHE A 371 7.18 13.51 4.15
CA PHE A 371 6.96 14.80 4.79
C PHE A 371 7.24 15.99 3.87
N SER A 372 6.59 17.12 4.17
CA SER A 372 6.89 18.43 3.61
C SER A 372 7.93 19.16 4.50
N LEU A 373 8.75 20.02 3.91
CA LEU A 373 9.62 20.97 4.63
C LEU A 373 9.03 22.39 4.68
N ASP A 374 7.84 22.60 4.12
CA ASP A 374 7.10 23.86 4.26
C ASP A 374 6.46 23.95 5.67
N PRO A 375 6.87 24.92 6.50
CA PRO A 375 6.33 25.07 7.86
C PRO A 375 4.83 25.38 7.89
N ALA A 376 4.25 25.89 6.80
CA ALA A 376 2.83 26.18 6.71
C ALA A 376 1.99 24.94 6.34
N HIS A 377 2.63 23.87 5.88
CA HIS A 377 1.93 22.67 5.40
C HIS A 377 1.56 21.75 6.58
N ALA A 378 0.33 21.21 6.58
CA ALA A 378 -0.13 20.28 7.61
C ALA A 378 0.80 19.04 7.74
N ASN A 379 1.35 18.55 6.62
CA ASN A 379 2.32 17.44 6.58
C ASN A 379 3.78 17.87 6.80
N CYS A 380 4.03 19.07 7.35
CA CYS A 380 5.38 19.49 7.70
C CYS A 380 6.01 18.50 8.69
N VAL A 381 7.31 18.18 8.49
CA VAL A 381 8.07 17.31 9.37
C VAL A 381 8.06 17.82 10.82
N GLY A 382 7.95 16.90 11.76
CA GLY A 382 7.97 17.24 13.17
C GLY A 382 8.04 16.00 14.06
N PRO A 383 8.45 16.18 15.33
CA PRO A 383 8.60 15.11 16.31
C PRO A 383 7.35 14.25 16.47
N GLY A 384 7.49 12.93 16.35
CA GLY A 384 6.42 11.98 16.60
C GLY A 384 5.22 12.07 15.67
N LYS A 385 5.30 12.81 14.57
CA LYS A 385 4.25 12.85 13.52
C LYS A 385 4.35 11.63 12.60
N ARG A 386 3.22 11.21 12.05
CA ARG A 386 3.17 10.31 10.92
C ARG A 386 3.25 11.07 9.61
N PRO A 387 4.09 10.66 8.63
CA PRO A 387 4.12 11.27 7.31
C PRO A 387 2.87 10.93 6.51
N PHE A 388 2.55 11.74 5.50
CA PHE A 388 1.64 11.33 4.43
C PHE A 388 2.01 9.95 3.92
N HIS A 389 1.02 9.08 3.76
CA HIS A 389 1.26 7.67 3.48
C HIS A 389 0.50 7.20 2.25
N THR A 390 1.22 6.51 1.34
CA THR A 390 0.65 6.09 0.05
C THR A 390 -0.05 4.74 0.09
N ILE A 391 0.25 3.86 1.06
CA ILE A 391 -0.40 2.55 1.09
C ILE A 391 -1.79 2.62 1.71
N ILE A 392 -2.76 2.01 1.03
CA ILE A 392 -4.16 1.97 1.42
C ILE A 392 -4.76 0.59 1.16
N PRO A 393 -5.33 -0.08 2.17
CA PRO A 393 -6.22 -1.20 1.96
C PRO A 393 -7.62 -0.66 1.66
N GLY A 394 -8.33 -1.24 0.68
CA GLY A 394 -9.70 -0.86 0.35
C GLY A 394 -10.70 -1.93 0.80
N PHE A 395 -11.91 -1.51 1.16
CA PHE A 395 -13.01 -2.40 1.49
C PHE A 395 -14.33 -1.81 1.02
N VAL A 396 -15.24 -2.64 0.51
CA VAL A 396 -16.58 -2.19 0.10
C VAL A 396 -17.64 -2.97 0.84
N THR A 397 -18.63 -2.24 1.36
CA THR A 397 -19.86 -2.82 1.94
C THR A 397 -21.10 -2.44 1.14
N GLN A 398 -22.11 -3.28 1.21
CA GLN A 398 -23.45 -3.02 0.66
C GLN A 398 -24.50 -3.44 1.66
N GLY A 399 -25.37 -2.51 2.07
CA GLY A 399 -26.37 -2.78 3.09
C GLY A 399 -25.78 -3.25 4.42
N GLY A 400 -24.59 -2.77 4.78
CA GLY A 400 -23.87 -3.14 6.00
C GLY A 400 -23.16 -4.50 5.95
N ARG A 401 -23.10 -5.16 4.79
CA ARG A 401 -22.41 -6.45 4.60
C ARG A 401 -21.16 -6.30 3.75
N PRO A 402 -20.11 -7.11 3.98
CA PRO A 402 -18.89 -7.07 3.18
C PRO A 402 -19.17 -7.62 1.78
N VAL A 403 -18.78 -6.88 0.75
CA VAL A 403 -18.96 -7.32 -0.65
C VAL A 403 -17.65 -7.39 -1.43
N LEU A 404 -16.63 -6.60 -1.04
CA LEU A 404 -15.33 -6.61 -1.72
C LEU A 404 -14.22 -6.21 -0.74
N SER A 405 -13.19 -7.03 -0.65
CA SER A 405 -11.90 -6.70 -0.04
C SER A 405 -10.88 -6.59 -1.17
N PHE A 406 -10.23 -5.44 -1.31
CA PHE A 406 -9.38 -5.16 -2.46
C PHE A 406 -8.31 -4.12 -2.18
N GLY A 407 -7.32 -4.05 -3.05
CA GLY A 407 -6.34 -2.97 -3.09
C GLY A 407 -5.56 -3.01 -4.38
N VAL A 408 -4.99 -1.87 -4.75
CA VAL A 408 -4.15 -1.70 -5.91
C VAL A 408 -2.82 -1.12 -5.45
N MET A 409 -1.76 -1.94 -5.40
CA MET A 409 -0.42 -1.46 -5.05
C MET A 409 0.14 -0.54 -6.15
N GLY A 410 1.18 0.26 -5.84
CA GLY A 410 1.83 1.13 -6.82
C GLY A 410 1.81 2.62 -6.46
N GLY A 411 2.20 2.99 -5.24
CA GLY A 411 2.37 4.38 -4.82
C GLY A 411 1.13 5.24 -5.04
N HIS A 412 1.26 6.29 -5.85
CA HIS A 412 0.13 7.17 -6.19
C HIS A 412 -0.91 6.57 -7.14
N MET A 413 -0.64 5.39 -7.72
CA MET A 413 -1.66 4.67 -8.47
C MET A 413 -2.75 4.10 -7.55
N GLN A 414 -2.49 3.89 -6.26
CA GLN A 414 -3.38 3.16 -5.36
C GLN A 414 -4.78 3.77 -5.28
N HIS A 415 -4.92 5.04 -4.93
CA HIS A 415 -6.23 5.70 -4.84
C HIS A 415 -6.92 5.84 -6.20
N GLN A 416 -6.16 5.98 -7.28
CA GLN A 416 -6.66 6.00 -8.66
C GLN A 416 -7.16 4.62 -9.08
N GLY A 417 -6.42 3.56 -8.70
CA GLY A 417 -6.83 2.18 -8.90
C GLY A 417 -8.07 1.81 -8.10
N HIS A 418 -8.21 2.30 -6.86
CA HIS A 418 -9.42 2.07 -6.06
C HIS A 418 -10.66 2.63 -6.76
N LEU A 419 -10.59 3.88 -7.25
CA LEU A 419 -11.68 4.46 -8.06
C LEU A 419 -12.01 3.60 -9.28
N GLN A 420 -10.99 3.16 -10.04
CA GLN A 420 -11.19 2.38 -11.26
C GLN A 420 -11.80 1.02 -10.97
N MET A 421 -11.33 0.31 -9.92
CA MET A 421 -11.89 -0.99 -9.52
C MET A 421 -13.34 -0.86 -9.06
N VAL A 422 -13.64 0.10 -8.17
CA VAL A 422 -15.01 0.32 -7.66
C VAL A 422 -15.97 0.67 -8.79
N SER A 423 -15.58 1.60 -9.68
CA SER A 423 -16.42 1.96 -10.83
C SER A 423 -16.67 0.77 -11.76
N ARG A 424 -15.64 0.02 -12.17
CA ARG A 424 -15.78 -1.13 -13.06
C ARG A 424 -16.69 -2.23 -12.48
N ILE A 425 -16.56 -2.52 -11.20
CA ILE A 425 -17.33 -3.58 -10.55
C ILE A 425 -18.78 -3.13 -10.28
N PHE A 426 -18.96 -1.93 -9.72
CA PHE A 426 -20.29 -1.53 -9.21
C PHE A 426 -21.12 -0.67 -10.18
N ASP A 427 -20.49 0.03 -11.14
CA ASP A 427 -21.23 0.74 -12.20
C ASP A 427 -21.56 -0.18 -13.38
N PHE A 428 -20.63 -1.09 -13.72
CA PHE A 428 -20.69 -1.87 -14.96
C PHE A 428 -20.82 -3.37 -14.76
N GLY A 429 -20.82 -3.85 -13.51
CA GLY A 429 -21.01 -5.26 -13.18
C GLY A 429 -19.88 -6.18 -13.66
N GLN A 430 -18.69 -5.64 -13.91
CA GLN A 430 -17.55 -6.48 -14.25
C GLN A 430 -17.16 -7.37 -13.06
N ASN A 431 -16.78 -8.61 -13.35
CA ASN A 431 -16.19 -9.45 -12.31
C ASN A 431 -14.79 -8.94 -11.89
N PRO A 432 -14.28 -9.32 -10.71
CA PRO A 432 -13.01 -8.81 -10.22
C PRO A 432 -11.82 -8.99 -11.17
N GLN A 433 -11.77 -10.09 -11.94
CA GLN A 433 -10.68 -10.32 -12.87
C GLN A 433 -10.77 -9.42 -14.11
N GLU A 434 -11.96 -9.27 -14.68
CA GLU A 434 -12.19 -8.32 -15.78
C GLU A 434 -11.85 -6.90 -15.38
N ALA A 435 -12.26 -6.47 -14.17
CA ALA A 435 -11.94 -5.15 -13.65
C ALA A 435 -10.42 -4.96 -13.46
N SER A 436 -9.73 -6.00 -12.96
CA SER A 436 -8.27 -5.98 -12.78
C SER A 436 -7.51 -5.93 -14.11
N ASP A 437 -7.95 -6.72 -15.10
CA ASP A 437 -7.24 -6.87 -16.38
C ASP A 437 -7.49 -5.71 -17.35
N ALA A 438 -8.52 -4.90 -17.10
CA ALA A 438 -8.85 -3.75 -17.93
C ALA A 438 -7.72 -2.72 -17.97
N PRO A 439 -7.49 -2.06 -19.12
CA PRO A 439 -6.50 -1.01 -19.25
C PRO A 439 -6.76 0.14 -18.27
N ARG A 440 -5.69 0.67 -17.67
CA ARG A 440 -5.74 1.73 -16.66
C ARG A 440 -5.22 3.06 -17.19
N TRP A 441 -5.59 4.12 -16.49
CA TRP A 441 -5.02 5.45 -16.61
C TRP A 441 -4.37 5.86 -15.28
N HIS A 442 -3.40 6.78 -15.35
CA HIS A 442 -2.68 7.33 -14.20
C HIS A 442 -2.49 8.84 -14.36
N VAL A 443 -2.94 9.63 -13.40
CA VAL A 443 -2.67 11.07 -13.31
C VAL A 443 -1.39 11.26 -12.48
N TYR A 444 -0.39 11.88 -13.09
CA TYR A 444 0.87 12.22 -12.42
C TYR A 444 0.79 13.52 -11.63
N PRO A 445 1.75 13.82 -10.72
CA PRO A 445 1.77 15.08 -9.97
C PRO A 445 1.83 16.32 -10.85
N ASP A 446 2.43 16.24 -12.04
CA ASP A 446 2.45 17.31 -13.06
C ASP A 446 1.15 17.41 -13.86
N LEU A 447 0.15 16.60 -13.51
CA LEU A 447 -1.17 16.47 -14.15
C LEU A 447 -1.16 15.90 -15.57
N THR A 448 -0.02 15.41 -16.05
CA THR A 448 -0.01 14.56 -17.25
C THR A 448 -0.75 13.25 -16.97
N VAL A 449 -1.26 12.62 -18.01
CA VAL A 449 -2.05 11.38 -17.90
C VAL A 449 -1.35 10.27 -18.66
N GLY A 450 -0.87 9.26 -17.93
CA GLY A 450 -0.39 8.02 -18.50
C GLY A 450 -1.57 7.11 -18.85
N LEU A 451 -1.55 6.53 -20.03
CA LEU A 451 -2.48 5.52 -20.49
C LEU A 451 -1.76 4.20 -20.71
N GLU A 452 -2.36 3.11 -20.26
CA GLU A 452 -1.85 1.78 -20.52
C GLU A 452 -2.03 1.42 -22.00
N ARG A 453 -1.10 0.66 -22.57
CA ARG A 453 -1.07 0.32 -24.01
C ARG A 453 -2.33 -0.39 -24.53
N GLY A 454 -3.09 -1.04 -23.66
CA GLY A 454 -4.38 -1.63 -23.98
C GLY A 454 -5.52 -0.61 -24.17
N MET A 455 -5.32 0.65 -23.80
CA MET A 455 -6.33 1.70 -23.95
C MET A 455 -6.54 2.01 -25.43
N PRO A 456 -7.80 2.07 -25.94
CA PRO A 456 -8.09 2.34 -27.34
C PRO A 456 -7.54 3.69 -27.83
N GLN A 457 -7.04 3.76 -29.07
CA GLN A 457 -6.56 4.99 -29.68
C GLN A 457 -7.64 6.09 -29.70
N SER A 458 -8.91 5.74 -29.88
CA SER A 458 -10.04 6.68 -29.83
C SER A 458 -10.17 7.39 -28.48
N VAL A 459 -9.84 6.69 -27.38
CA VAL A 459 -9.80 7.27 -26.03
C VAL A 459 -8.63 8.25 -25.91
N PHE A 460 -7.44 7.86 -26.37
CA PHE A 460 -6.28 8.74 -26.40
C PHE A 460 -6.58 10.04 -27.14
N ASP A 461 -7.07 9.94 -28.38
CA ASP A 461 -7.38 11.09 -29.23
C ASP A 461 -8.50 11.95 -28.63
N GLY A 462 -9.52 11.32 -28.05
CA GLY A 462 -10.63 11.99 -27.40
C GLY A 462 -10.22 12.77 -26.15
N LEU A 463 -9.36 12.20 -25.31
CA LEU A 463 -8.81 12.88 -24.13
C LEU A 463 -7.92 14.06 -24.55
N LYS A 464 -7.07 13.87 -25.56
CA LYS A 464 -6.24 14.94 -26.12
C LYS A 464 -7.09 16.09 -26.70
N ALA A 465 -8.17 15.77 -27.40
CA ALA A 465 -9.11 16.78 -27.92
C ALA A 465 -9.81 17.56 -26.81
N ARG A 466 -10.01 16.95 -25.64
CA ARG A 466 -10.52 17.62 -24.43
C ARG A 466 -9.46 18.44 -23.69
N GLY A 467 -8.20 18.40 -24.12
CA GLY A 467 -7.10 19.21 -23.58
C GLY A 467 -6.28 18.53 -22.49
N HIS A 468 -6.43 17.21 -22.28
CA HIS A 468 -5.50 16.48 -21.44
C HIS A 468 -4.14 16.32 -22.13
N ASP A 469 -3.06 16.41 -21.35
CA ASP A 469 -1.72 15.98 -21.78
C ASP A 469 -1.60 14.47 -21.54
N VAL A 470 -1.76 13.68 -22.61
CA VAL A 470 -1.83 12.21 -22.54
C VAL A 470 -0.65 11.56 -23.25
N ARG A 471 -0.15 10.45 -22.66
CA ARG A 471 0.88 9.60 -23.25
C ARG A 471 0.62 8.13 -22.96
N TYR A 472 1.05 7.23 -23.85
CA TYR A 472 1.11 5.81 -23.53
C TYR A 472 2.37 5.52 -22.74
N GLU A 473 2.20 4.80 -21.61
CA GLU A 473 3.34 4.38 -20.78
C GLU A 473 4.04 3.13 -21.34
N ARG A 474 5.33 3.04 -21.03
CA ARG A 474 6.17 1.91 -21.47
C ARG A 474 6.16 0.76 -20.48
N LEU A 475 6.13 1.07 -19.19
CA LEU A 475 6.18 0.09 -18.09
C LEU A 475 4.78 -0.11 -17.50
N GLU A 476 4.39 -1.37 -17.37
CA GLU A 476 3.10 -1.74 -16.75
C GLU A 476 3.07 -1.42 -15.25
N SER A 477 4.23 -1.38 -14.58
CA SER A 477 4.32 -1.14 -13.12
C SER A 477 3.67 0.17 -12.69
N VAL A 478 3.69 1.21 -13.54
CA VAL A 478 3.10 2.51 -13.21
C VAL A 478 1.57 2.45 -13.02
N PHE A 479 0.93 1.37 -13.49
CA PHE A 479 -0.50 1.12 -13.31
C PHE A 479 -0.81 0.24 -12.10
N GLY A 480 0.20 -0.08 -11.30
CA GLY A 480 0.07 -0.85 -10.08
C GLY A 480 -0.25 -2.32 -10.29
N GLY A 481 -0.84 -2.93 -9.29
CA GLY A 481 -1.26 -4.33 -9.33
C GLY A 481 -2.36 -4.58 -8.32
N ALA A 482 -3.50 -5.11 -8.76
CA ALA A 482 -4.67 -5.36 -7.93
C ALA A 482 -4.71 -6.79 -7.40
N GLN A 483 -5.22 -6.94 -6.17
CA GLN A 483 -5.70 -8.22 -5.65
C GLN A 483 -7.11 -7.98 -5.10
N LEU A 484 -8.05 -8.85 -5.41
CA LEU A 484 -9.46 -8.65 -5.05
C LEU A 484 -10.07 -9.98 -4.59
N ILE A 485 -10.92 -9.89 -3.57
CA ILE A 485 -11.84 -10.97 -3.18
C ILE A 485 -13.24 -10.36 -3.05
N GLN A 486 -14.17 -10.82 -3.87
CA GLN A 486 -15.56 -10.43 -3.84
C GLN A 486 -16.40 -11.54 -3.21
N SER A 487 -17.28 -11.15 -2.29
CA SER A 487 -18.26 -12.05 -1.67
C SER A 487 -19.36 -12.44 -2.67
N LEU A 488 -19.74 -13.70 -2.65
CA LEU A 488 -20.84 -14.27 -3.43
C LEU A 488 -21.95 -14.73 -2.49
N PRO A 489 -23.15 -15.08 -3.00
CA PRO A 489 -24.20 -15.69 -2.17
C PRO A 489 -23.73 -16.99 -1.47
N SER A 490 -22.73 -17.70 -2.06
CA SER A 490 -22.07 -18.84 -1.46
C SER A 490 -20.58 -18.79 -1.78
N GLY A 491 -19.75 -18.52 -0.76
CA GLY A 491 -18.29 -18.39 -0.90
C GLY A 491 -17.84 -17.08 -1.54
N TYR A 492 -16.74 -17.13 -2.26
CA TYR A 492 -16.04 -15.94 -2.79
C TYR A 492 -15.55 -16.16 -4.22
N VAL A 493 -15.30 -15.06 -4.94
CA VAL A 493 -14.49 -15.04 -6.17
C VAL A 493 -13.29 -14.13 -5.97
N GLY A 494 -12.11 -14.63 -6.26
CA GLY A 494 -10.85 -13.88 -6.15
C GLY A 494 -10.21 -13.64 -7.51
N ALA A 495 -9.48 -12.52 -7.60
CA ALA A 495 -8.71 -12.10 -8.76
C ALA A 495 -7.30 -11.66 -8.36
N SER A 496 -6.36 -11.85 -9.30
CA SER A 496 -4.96 -11.43 -9.16
C SER A 496 -4.49 -10.77 -10.45
N ASP A 497 -3.72 -9.69 -10.30
CA ASP A 497 -3.31 -8.81 -11.40
C ASP A 497 -2.19 -9.41 -12.24
N HIS A 498 -2.37 -9.45 -13.56
CA HIS A 498 -1.36 -9.90 -14.51
C HIS A 498 -0.10 -9.01 -14.56
N ARG A 499 -0.18 -7.75 -14.05
CA ARG A 499 0.96 -6.82 -13.97
C ARG A 499 1.95 -7.19 -12.87
N LYS A 500 1.61 -8.14 -12.00
CA LYS A 500 2.47 -8.72 -10.96
C LYS A 500 2.66 -10.22 -11.20
N GLU A 501 3.48 -10.88 -10.38
CA GLU A 501 3.59 -12.35 -10.38
C GLU A 501 2.49 -13.00 -9.53
N GLY A 502 1.40 -12.27 -9.32
CA GLY A 502 0.37 -12.61 -8.37
C GLY A 502 -0.34 -13.93 -8.64
N TYR A 503 -0.89 -14.47 -7.58
CA TYR A 503 -1.69 -15.68 -7.62
C TYR A 503 -2.87 -15.58 -6.65
N VAL A 504 -4.03 -16.04 -7.07
CA VAL A 504 -5.18 -16.30 -6.20
C VAL A 504 -5.38 -17.81 -6.09
N GLY A 505 -5.32 -18.31 -4.86
CA GLY A 505 -5.55 -19.72 -4.53
C GLY A 505 -6.70 -19.87 -3.55
N GLY A 506 -7.32 -21.06 -3.53
CA GLY A 506 -8.44 -21.33 -2.63
C GLY A 506 -8.85 -22.80 -2.58
N PHE A 507 -9.78 -23.13 -1.67
CA PHE A 507 -10.39 -24.47 -1.50
C PHE A 507 -11.73 -24.38 -0.79
#